data_8c190252d10a3651682f8840730cede8
#
_entry.id   8c190252d10a3651682f8840730cede8
#
_cell.length_a   1.000
_cell.length_b   1.000
_cell.length_c   1.000
_cell.angle_alpha   90.00
_cell.angle_beta   90.00
_cell.angle_gamma   90.00
#
_symmetry.space_group_name_H-M   'P 1'
#
loop_
_entity.id
_entity.type
_entity.pdbx_description
1 polymer ?
#
loop_
_entity_poly.entity_id
_entity_poly.type
_entity_poly.pdbx_seq_one_letter_code
_entity_poly.pdbx_strand_id
1 'polypeptide(L)'
;MHDPSTAPDDGSGTLFGLDALTPGPPDAAPAAGPLFRDSATARRLLPVREIHAEPAAAASPRGRQVIARFPEARVVEVDSHWRVPGLHGNEGNVERWVRVKGETLVLGERKTLTTRPNGRSADWIAPGASNGCAMACAYCYVPRRKGYANPVTVFTNIDGIIAHLGRHIARQGPKPEPNQCDPEAWVYDVGENGDCSVDALICDNTADLVHAFRQWPTAKASFATKFVNPDLLALDPRGRTRIRFSVMPPDDSRLLDVRTSPVAERVAAAADFLDAGYEVHFNLSPVVVRPGWEEAWAELLRHLDDVLPDRVKRQAAAEVITLTHNRELHEVNLGWHPRAEEVLWRPELQQAKRSENGALNVRYRNSVKAGAVERLRALVAAHAPWLRVRYAF
;
A
#
# COMPACT_ATOMS: atom_id res chain seq x y z
N MET A 1 -15.36 -73.81 -8.59
CA MET A 1 -14.93 -73.30 -9.89
C MET A 1 -15.85 -72.17 -10.30
N HIS A 2 -15.47 -70.95 -9.97
CA HIS A 2 -15.89 -69.74 -10.67
C HIS A 2 -14.95 -68.61 -10.22
N ASP A 3 -14.24 -68.09 -11.19
CA ASP A 3 -13.30 -66.98 -11.12
C ASP A 3 -14.11 -65.67 -11.09
N PRO A 4 -13.82 -64.71 -10.23
CA PRO A 4 -14.33 -63.35 -10.34
C PRO A 4 -13.16 -62.37 -10.55
N SER A 5 -12.94 -62.00 -11.78
CA SER A 5 -12.13 -60.84 -12.16
C SER A 5 -12.96 -59.93 -13.04
N THR A 6 -13.43 -58.83 -12.49
CA THR A 6 -13.62 -57.55 -13.19
C THR A 6 -13.94 -56.48 -12.17
N ALA A 7 -12.92 -55.69 -11.79
CA ALA A 7 -13.10 -54.41 -11.12
C ALA A 7 -13.42 -53.37 -12.19
N PRO A 8 -14.31 -52.40 -11.94
CA PRO A 8 -14.55 -51.28 -12.84
C PRO A 8 -13.44 -50.26 -12.76
N ASP A 9 -13.03 -49.82 -13.93
CA ASP A 9 -12.09 -48.76 -14.23
C ASP A 9 -12.61 -47.47 -13.62
N ASP A 10 -11.88 -46.94 -12.63
CA ASP A 10 -12.14 -45.66 -11.98
C ASP A 10 -11.52 -44.55 -12.83
N GLY A 11 -12.34 -44.04 -13.74
CA GLY A 11 -11.99 -42.91 -14.62
C GLY A 11 -11.81 -41.59 -13.86
N SER A 12 -10.79 -41.47 -13.01
CA SER A 12 -10.34 -40.17 -12.49
C SER A 12 -9.51 -39.43 -13.54
N GLY A 13 -10.17 -38.94 -14.59
CA GLY A 13 -9.61 -37.95 -15.46
C GLY A 13 -9.41 -36.65 -14.73
N THR A 14 -8.17 -36.32 -14.37
CA THR A 14 -7.76 -34.97 -13.91
C THR A 14 -7.96 -33.99 -15.05
N LEU A 15 -9.08 -33.29 -15.02
CA LEU A 15 -9.53 -32.31 -16.01
C LEU A 15 -8.90 -30.94 -15.79
N PHE A 16 -7.60 -30.84 -15.65
CA PHE A 16 -6.75 -29.64 -15.82
C PHE A 16 -5.37 -29.99 -15.30
N GLY A 17 -4.40 -30.09 -16.20
CA GLY A 17 -2.98 -30.24 -15.83
C GLY A 17 -2.54 -29.01 -15.04
N LEU A 18 -1.95 -29.24 -13.86
CA LEU A 18 -1.36 -28.22 -12.99
C LEU A 18 -0.22 -27.44 -13.67
N ASP A 19 0.28 -27.91 -14.81
CA ASP A 19 1.37 -27.29 -15.58
C ASP A 19 0.93 -26.03 -16.35
N ALA A 20 -0.37 -25.75 -16.48
CA ALA A 20 -0.87 -24.57 -17.19
C ALA A 20 -0.91 -23.29 -16.31
N LEU A 21 -0.53 -23.36 -15.04
CA LEU A 21 -0.57 -22.24 -14.09
C LEU A 21 0.81 -21.73 -13.64
N THR A 22 1.90 -22.30 -14.15
CA THR A 22 3.24 -21.73 -13.95
C THR A 22 3.46 -20.65 -15.02
N PRO A 23 3.62 -19.37 -14.65
CA PRO A 23 4.06 -18.37 -15.61
C PRO A 23 5.45 -18.80 -16.14
N GLY A 24 5.58 -18.88 -17.46
CA GLY A 24 6.88 -19.03 -18.10
C GLY A 24 7.84 -17.90 -17.64
N PRO A 25 9.16 -18.09 -17.75
CA PRO A 25 10.10 -17.03 -17.43
C PRO A 25 9.72 -15.79 -18.26
N PRO A 26 9.73 -14.59 -17.63
CA PRO A 26 9.38 -13.36 -18.34
C PRO A 26 10.35 -13.20 -19.53
N ASP A 27 9.81 -12.89 -20.71
CA ASP A 27 10.60 -12.50 -21.86
C ASP A 27 11.59 -11.42 -21.46
N ALA A 28 12.88 -11.59 -21.80
CA ALA A 28 13.92 -10.65 -21.47
C ALA A 28 13.57 -9.27 -22.06
N ALA A 29 13.22 -8.33 -21.19
CA ALA A 29 12.98 -6.95 -21.57
C ALA A 29 14.28 -6.33 -22.12
N PRO A 30 14.20 -5.38 -23.09
CA PRO A 30 15.38 -4.69 -23.61
C PRO A 30 16.13 -4.02 -22.46
N ALA A 31 17.47 -3.92 -22.60
CA ALA A 31 18.34 -3.32 -21.60
C ALA A 31 17.86 -1.90 -21.27
N ALA A 32 17.12 -1.78 -20.19
CA ALA A 32 16.60 -0.52 -19.68
C ALA A 32 17.76 0.31 -19.12
N GLY A 33 17.70 1.63 -19.27
CA GLY A 33 18.59 2.57 -18.60
C GLY A 33 18.58 2.36 -17.07
N PRO A 34 19.39 3.14 -16.33
CA PRO A 34 19.48 2.98 -14.88
C PRO A 34 18.08 3.11 -14.25
N LEU A 35 17.70 2.10 -13.46
CA LEU A 35 16.40 2.09 -12.78
C LEU A 35 16.33 3.22 -11.75
N PHE A 36 15.15 3.77 -11.51
CA PHE A 36 14.93 4.81 -10.50
C PHE A 36 15.38 4.36 -9.10
N ARG A 37 15.26 3.07 -8.80
CA ARG A 37 15.79 2.45 -7.57
C ARG A 37 17.27 2.72 -7.32
N ASP A 38 18.04 3.03 -8.36
CA ASP A 38 19.48 3.35 -8.28
C ASP A 38 19.71 4.87 -8.20
N SER A 39 18.67 5.67 -8.18
CA SER A 39 18.72 7.12 -8.09
C SER A 39 19.19 7.61 -6.71
N ALA A 40 19.70 8.84 -6.67
CA ALA A 40 20.03 9.50 -5.41
C ALA A 40 18.81 9.65 -4.48
N THR A 41 17.60 9.81 -5.03
CA THR A 41 16.36 9.93 -4.27
C THR A 41 16.02 8.60 -3.59
N ALA A 42 16.10 7.48 -4.31
CA ALA A 42 15.86 6.15 -3.74
C ALA A 42 16.90 5.81 -2.65
N ARG A 43 18.19 6.08 -2.91
CA ARG A 43 19.24 5.88 -1.91
C ARG A 43 19.10 6.75 -0.65
N ARG A 44 18.59 7.97 -0.78
CA ARG A 44 18.28 8.82 0.39
C ARG A 44 17.09 8.31 1.19
N LEU A 45 16.10 7.72 0.52
CA LEU A 45 14.94 7.13 1.19
C LEU A 45 15.30 5.83 1.91
N LEU A 46 16.15 5.01 1.30
CA LEU A 46 16.55 3.68 1.79
C LEU A 46 18.09 3.55 1.84
N PRO A 47 18.77 4.27 2.76
CA PRO A 47 20.20 4.11 2.99
C PRO A 47 20.44 2.87 3.86
N VAL A 48 20.06 1.69 3.38
CA VAL A 48 20.04 0.44 4.14
C VAL A 48 21.42 0.05 4.60
N ARG A 49 21.58 -0.20 5.91
CA ARG A 49 22.82 -0.60 6.57
C ARG A 49 22.73 -1.95 7.27
N GLU A 50 21.49 -2.35 7.63
CA GLU A 50 21.25 -3.62 8.31
C GLU A 50 20.04 -4.33 7.72
N ILE A 51 20.16 -5.66 7.57
CA ILE A 51 19.08 -6.54 7.16
C ILE A 51 18.96 -7.63 8.21
N HIS A 52 17.92 -7.57 9.02
CA HIS A 52 17.58 -8.62 9.97
C HIS A 52 16.76 -9.70 9.26
N ALA A 53 17.25 -10.94 9.21
CA ALA A 53 16.65 -11.99 8.40
C ALA A 53 16.44 -13.29 9.17
N GLU A 54 15.24 -13.86 9.04
CA GLU A 54 15.03 -15.27 9.38
C GLU A 54 15.86 -16.16 8.42
N PRO A 55 16.51 -17.26 8.87
CA PRO A 55 17.38 -18.09 8.01
C PRO A 55 16.68 -18.56 6.73
N ALA A 56 15.43 -19.04 6.83
CA ALA A 56 14.67 -19.49 5.68
C ALA A 56 14.36 -18.32 4.70
N ALA A 57 14.04 -17.15 5.23
CA ALA A 57 13.79 -15.96 4.42
C ALA A 57 15.06 -15.50 3.69
N ALA A 58 16.21 -15.45 4.36
CA ALA A 58 17.50 -15.10 3.76
C ALA A 58 17.90 -16.08 2.64
N ALA A 59 17.67 -17.38 2.85
CA ALA A 59 17.99 -18.45 1.90
C ALA A 59 17.03 -18.51 0.69
N SER A 60 15.87 -17.86 0.76
CA SER A 60 14.90 -17.84 -0.34
C SER A 60 15.43 -17.07 -1.57
N PRO A 61 14.90 -17.31 -2.79
CA PRO A 61 15.28 -16.52 -3.96
C PRO A 61 15.05 -15.02 -3.76
N ARG A 62 13.90 -14.65 -3.15
CA ARG A 62 13.56 -13.25 -2.84
C ARG A 62 14.48 -12.65 -1.78
N GLY A 63 14.81 -13.39 -0.74
CA GLY A 63 15.76 -12.93 0.28
C GLY A 63 17.14 -12.64 -0.29
N ARG A 64 17.65 -13.55 -1.12
CA ARG A 64 18.92 -13.33 -1.83
C ARG A 64 18.87 -12.10 -2.74
N GLN A 65 17.75 -11.87 -3.44
CA GLN A 65 17.57 -10.66 -4.26
C GLN A 65 17.67 -9.39 -3.41
N VAL A 66 17.00 -9.34 -2.25
CA VAL A 66 17.05 -8.17 -1.35
C VAL A 66 18.48 -7.96 -0.84
N ILE A 67 19.13 -9.03 -0.36
CA ILE A 67 20.53 -8.94 0.15
C ILE A 67 21.48 -8.45 -0.94
N ALA A 68 21.37 -8.99 -2.15
CA ALA A 68 22.20 -8.58 -3.29
C ALA A 68 21.97 -7.11 -3.71
N ARG A 69 20.78 -6.57 -3.46
CA ARG A 69 20.47 -5.17 -3.75
C ARG A 69 21.15 -4.19 -2.79
N PHE A 70 21.42 -4.59 -1.58
CA PHE A 70 22.06 -3.76 -0.55
C PHE A 70 23.39 -4.40 -0.09
N PRO A 71 24.40 -4.46 -0.96
CA PRO A 71 25.64 -5.21 -0.70
C PRO A 71 26.45 -4.65 0.49
N GLU A 72 26.27 -3.38 0.82
CA GLU A 72 26.93 -2.72 1.94
C GLU A 72 26.21 -2.97 3.29
N ALA A 73 25.02 -3.59 3.25
CA ALA A 73 24.26 -3.83 4.46
C ALA A 73 24.74 -5.07 5.20
N ARG A 74 24.89 -4.94 6.51
CA ARG A 74 25.17 -6.07 7.39
C ARG A 74 23.92 -6.95 7.51
N VAL A 75 24.05 -8.24 7.19
CA VAL A 75 22.99 -9.23 7.41
C VAL A 75 23.10 -9.77 8.85
N VAL A 76 22.00 -9.69 9.58
CA VAL A 76 21.90 -10.15 10.98
C VAL A 76 20.83 -11.23 11.04
N GLU A 77 21.20 -12.43 11.46
CA GLU A 77 20.25 -13.52 11.65
C GLU A 77 19.36 -13.26 12.85
N VAL A 78 18.06 -13.55 12.72
CA VAL A 78 17.07 -13.43 13.78
C VAL A 78 16.11 -14.62 13.76
N ASP A 79 15.67 -15.07 14.93
CA ASP A 79 14.73 -16.18 15.05
C ASP A 79 13.34 -15.84 14.52
N SER A 80 12.98 -14.56 14.54
CA SER A 80 11.64 -14.12 14.14
C SER A 80 11.63 -12.66 13.67
N HIS A 81 11.07 -12.44 12.48
CA HIS A 81 10.81 -11.10 11.98
C HIS A 81 9.82 -10.29 12.84
N TRP A 82 9.08 -10.93 13.73
CA TRP A 82 8.20 -10.27 14.69
C TRP A 82 8.91 -9.78 15.95
N ARG A 83 10.04 -10.38 16.31
CA ARG A 83 10.80 -10.09 17.53
C ARG A 83 12.26 -9.84 17.17
N VAL A 84 12.52 -8.68 16.61
CA VAL A 84 13.89 -8.28 16.29
C VAL A 84 14.47 -7.55 17.50
N PRO A 85 15.55 -8.06 18.11
CA PRO A 85 16.19 -7.40 19.24
C PRO A 85 16.51 -5.93 18.93
N GLY A 86 16.21 -5.02 19.85
CA GLY A 86 16.45 -3.58 19.70
C GLY A 86 15.51 -2.83 18.76
N LEU A 87 14.57 -3.52 18.07
CA LEU A 87 13.58 -2.87 17.20
C LEU A 87 12.14 -2.98 17.75
N HIS A 88 11.90 -3.78 18.78
CA HIS A 88 10.59 -3.93 19.40
C HIS A 88 10.33 -2.83 20.41
N GLY A 89 9.09 -2.34 20.41
CA GLY A 89 8.68 -1.24 21.28
C GLY A 89 9.26 0.11 20.85
N ASN A 90 9.06 1.11 21.68
CA ASN A 90 9.49 2.48 21.40
C ASN A 90 10.75 2.86 22.17
N GLU A 91 11.07 2.13 23.24
CA GLU A 91 12.24 2.41 24.09
C GLU A 91 13.53 2.31 23.27
N GLY A 92 14.35 3.34 23.33
CA GLY A 92 15.60 3.44 22.57
C GLY A 92 15.43 3.60 21.05
N ASN A 93 14.24 3.41 20.52
CA ASN A 93 13.96 3.58 19.07
C ASN A 93 13.35 4.93 18.74
N VAL A 94 12.66 5.55 19.69
CA VAL A 94 11.98 6.83 19.46
C VAL A 94 12.96 7.90 18.96
N GLU A 95 14.16 7.97 19.52
CA GLU A 95 15.18 8.95 19.12
C GLU A 95 15.76 8.71 17.73
N ARG A 96 15.64 7.48 17.19
CA ARG A 96 16.22 7.06 15.92
C ARG A 96 15.21 6.59 14.90
N TRP A 97 13.92 6.71 15.16
CA TRP A 97 12.88 6.03 14.39
C TRP A 97 12.92 6.29 12.88
N VAL A 98 13.16 7.54 12.45
CA VAL A 98 13.25 7.86 11.02
C VAL A 98 14.46 7.18 10.39
N ARG A 99 15.58 7.08 11.11
CA ARG A 99 16.78 6.38 10.65
C ARG A 99 16.52 4.88 10.57
N VAL A 100 15.94 4.29 11.61
CA VAL A 100 15.60 2.85 11.62
C VAL A 100 14.68 2.48 10.47
N LYS A 101 13.69 3.34 10.14
CA LYS A 101 12.78 3.11 8.99
C LYS A 101 13.49 3.08 7.64
N GLY A 102 14.58 3.81 7.47
CA GLY A 102 15.35 3.86 6.22
C GLY A 102 16.60 2.98 6.22
N GLU A 103 17.27 2.83 7.37
CA GLU A 103 18.55 2.14 7.49
C GLU A 103 18.41 0.63 7.74
N THR A 104 17.22 0.17 8.12
CA THR A 104 16.99 -1.23 8.53
C THR A 104 15.89 -1.88 7.69
N LEU A 105 16.16 -3.07 7.19
CA LEU A 105 15.16 -3.97 6.60
C LEU A 105 15.03 -5.22 7.46
N VAL A 106 13.85 -5.85 7.35
CA VAL A 106 13.59 -7.15 7.99
C VAL A 106 13.09 -8.13 6.92
N LEU A 107 13.66 -9.33 6.87
CA LEU A 107 13.22 -10.40 5.97
C LEU A 107 12.55 -11.50 6.78
N GLY A 108 11.37 -11.89 6.38
CA GLY A 108 10.62 -12.98 7.02
C GLY A 108 9.67 -13.64 6.05
N GLU A 109 9.03 -14.71 6.51
CA GLU A 109 7.96 -15.37 5.77
C GLU A 109 6.61 -15.05 6.40
N ARG A 110 5.63 -14.73 5.56
CA ARG A 110 4.25 -14.53 6.01
C ARG A 110 3.60 -15.89 6.27
N LYS A 111 3.45 -16.23 7.54
CA LYS A 111 2.93 -17.55 7.97
C LYS A 111 1.42 -17.68 7.77
N THR A 112 0.67 -16.58 7.95
CA THR A 112 -0.79 -16.59 7.82
C THR A 112 -1.21 -15.87 6.55
N LEU A 113 -1.76 -16.60 5.61
CA LEU A 113 -2.31 -16.08 4.36
C LEU A 113 -3.84 -16.00 4.49
N THR A 114 -4.35 -14.82 4.79
CA THR A 114 -5.78 -14.58 4.94
C THR A 114 -6.21 -13.43 4.05
N THR A 115 -7.23 -13.69 3.22
CA THR A 115 -7.98 -12.64 2.51
C THR A 115 -9.27 -12.40 3.28
N ARG A 116 -9.57 -11.16 3.60
CA ARG A 116 -10.74 -10.78 4.41
C ARG A 116 -11.62 -9.75 3.69
N PRO A 117 -12.95 -9.76 3.90
CA PRO A 117 -13.82 -8.74 3.34
C PRO A 117 -13.45 -7.34 3.81
N ASN A 118 -13.64 -6.35 2.94
CA ASN A 118 -13.47 -4.94 3.26
C ASN A 118 -14.74 -4.12 2.96
N GLY A 119 -15.26 -4.17 1.73
CA GLY A 119 -16.47 -3.46 1.33
C GLY A 119 -16.35 -1.93 1.35
N ARG A 120 -15.12 -1.38 1.38
CA ARG A 120 -14.82 0.06 1.42
C ARG A 120 -14.07 0.49 0.17
N SER A 121 -12.77 0.66 0.28
CA SER A 121 -11.87 1.00 -0.83
C SER A 121 -11.66 -0.16 -1.81
N ALA A 122 -11.85 -1.38 -1.33
CA ALA A 122 -11.75 -2.62 -2.08
C ALA A 122 -12.82 -3.60 -1.58
N ASP A 123 -13.08 -4.66 -2.33
CA ASP A 123 -13.95 -5.75 -1.89
C ASP A 123 -13.23 -6.60 -0.83
N TRP A 124 -11.94 -6.81 -1.03
CA TRP A 124 -11.10 -7.68 -0.22
C TRP A 124 -9.82 -7.01 0.22
N ILE A 125 -9.34 -7.36 1.41
CA ILE A 125 -7.97 -7.07 1.86
C ILE A 125 -7.14 -8.33 1.66
N ALA A 126 -6.13 -8.22 0.82
CA ALA A 126 -5.19 -9.28 0.52
C ALA A 126 -4.12 -9.44 1.62
N PRO A 127 -3.47 -10.60 1.74
CA PRO A 127 -2.25 -10.70 2.53
C PRO A 127 -1.17 -9.82 1.90
N GLY A 128 -0.66 -8.83 2.64
CA GLY A 128 0.38 -7.93 2.14
C GLY A 128 1.70 -8.66 1.92
N ALA A 129 2.47 -8.24 0.92
CA ALA A 129 3.81 -8.72 0.62
C ALA A 129 4.90 -8.00 1.42
N SER A 130 4.53 -6.97 2.16
CA SER A 130 5.39 -6.21 3.07
C SER A 130 4.61 -5.71 4.28
N ASN A 131 5.33 -5.18 5.27
CA ASN A 131 4.78 -4.43 6.39
C ASN A 131 5.77 -3.34 6.81
N GLY A 132 5.30 -2.12 7.00
CA GLY A 132 6.15 -0.97 7.27
C GLY A 132 6.39 -0.12 6.04
N CYS A 133 7.00 1.03 6.22
CA CYS A 133 7.29 1.97 5.15
C CYS A 133 8.50 2.83 5.54
N ALA A 134 9.37 3.16 4.59
CA ALA A 134 10.52 4.04 4.81
C ALA A 134 10.13 5.52 4.97
N MET A 135 8.92 5.90 4.56
CA MET A 135 8.38 7.23 4.82
C MET A 135 8.03 7.41 6.30
N ALA A 136 7.95 8.65 6.77
CA ALA A 136 7.77 8.98 8.17
C ALA A 136 6.62 9.97 8.41
N CYS A 137 5.48 9.73 7.75
CA CYS A 137 4.30 10.57 7.90
C CYS A 137 3.89 10.69 9.37
N ALA A 138 3.66 11.92 9.86
CA ALA A 138 3.42 12.21 11.26
C ALA A 138 2.13 11.57 11.84
N TYR A 139 1.19 11.18 10.99
CA TYR A 139 -0.07 10.53 11.38
C TYR A 139 -0.09 9.02 11.06
N CYS A 140 1.07 8.40 10.75
CA CYS A 140 1.11 7.02 10.29
C CYS A 140 0.62 6.03 11.35
N TYR A 141 -0.39 5.22 11.03
CA TYR A 141 -0.96 4.22 11.94
C TYR A 141 -0.30 2.83 11.82
N VAL A 142 0.52 2.62 10.80
CA VAL A 142 1.15 1.32 10.49
C VAL A 142 2.07 0.77 11.60
N PRO A 143 2.74 1.57 12.42
CA PRO A 143 3.74 1.11 13.37
C PRO A 143 3.28 0.25 14.56
N ARG A 144 2.04 -0.16 14.63
CA ARG A 144 1.38 -0.66 15.85
C ARG A 144 2.00 -1.89 16.54
N ARG A 145 2.82 -2.71 15.87
CA ARG A 145 3.32 -3.97 16.44
C ARG A 145 4.82 -3.99 16.68
N LYS A 146 5.59 -3.20 15.94
CA LYS A 146 7.06 -3.13 16.05
C LYS A 146 7.54 -1.77 16.60
N GLY A 147 6.64 -1.03 17.23
CA GLY A 147 6.88 0.35 17.63
C GLY A 147 6.91 1.31 16.44
N TYR A 148 7.10 2.58 16.72
CA TYR A 148 7.03 3.62 15.67
C TYR A 148 8.20 3.58 14.70
N ALA A 149 9.30 2.95 15.07
CA ALA A 149 10.43 2.72 14.19
C ALA A 149 10.06 1.79 13.01
N ASN A 150 9.19 0.83 13.21
CA ASN A 150 8.68 -0.17 12.26
C ASN A 150 9.37 -0.16 10.87
N PRO A 151 10.59 -0.70 10.76
CA PRO A 151 11.30 -0.79 9.48
C PRO A 151 10.50 -1.67 8.52
N VAL A 152 10.76 -1.54 7.23
CA VAL A 152 10.07 -2.36 6.23
C VAL A 152 10.43 -3.82 6.45
N THR A 153 9.40 -4.65 6.68
CA THR A 153 9.50 -6.11 6.65
C THR A 153 9.06 -6.58 5.27
N VAL A 154 9.95 -7.27 4.56
CA VAL A 154 9.67 -7.92 3.29
C VAL A 154 9.29 -9.37 3.57
N PHE A 155 8.14 -9.81 3.06
CA PHE A 155 7.76 -11.21 3.09
C PHE A 155 8.28 -11.91 1.83
N THR A 156 9.23 -12.83 2.03
CA THR A 156 9.99 -13.44 0.95
C THR A 156 9.25 -14.58 0.24
N ASN A 157 8.17 -15.09 0.82
CA ASN A 157 7.34 -16.16 0.26
C ASN A 157 6.23 -15.62 -0.67
N ILE A 158 6.60 -14.74 -1.60
CA ILE A 158 5.66 -14.07 -2.54
C ILE A 158 4.86 -15.06 -3.38
N ASP A 159 5.47 -16.17 -3.82
CA ASP A 159 4.80 -17.20 -4.61
C ASP A 159 3.62 -17.82 -3.84
N GLY A 160 3.80 -18.06 -2.55
CA GLY A 160 2.75 -18.54 -1.66
C GLY A 160 1.60 -17.53 -1.53
N ILE A 161 1.90 -16.22 -1.48
CA ILE A 161 0.91 -15.14 -1.43
C ILE A 161 0.12 -15.11 -2.73
N ILE A 162 0.80 -15.14 -3.89
CA ILE A 162 0.17 -15.14 -5.22
C ILE A 162 -0.69 -16.38 -5.41
N ALA A 163 -0.20 -17.56 -5.07
CA ALA A 163 -0.97 -18.79 -5.15
C ALA A 163 -2.22 -18.77 -4.26
N HIS A 164 -2.13 -18.20 -3.05
CA HIS A 164 -3.29 -18.00 -2.18
C HIS A 164 -4.33 -17.06 -2.82
N LEU A 165 -3.89 -15.94 -3.39
CA LEU A 165 -4.78 -14.99 -4.07
C LEU A 165 -5.45 -15.63 -5.27
N GLY A 166 -4.71 -16.35 -6.12
CA GLY A 166 -5.27 -17.06 -7.28
C GLY A 166 -6.38 -18.04 -6.90
N ARG A 167 -6.16 -18.84 -5.85
CA ARG A 167 -7.20 -19.75 -5.33
C ARG A 167 -8.40 -18.99 -4.76
N HIS A 168 -8.19 -17.86 -4.08
CA HIS A 168 -9.28 -17.04 -3.58
C HIS A 168 -10.11 -16.44 -4.72
N ILE A 169 -9.46 -15.84 -5.73
CA ILE A 169 -10.10 -15.24 -6.91
C ILE A 169 -10.90 -16.30 -7.67
N ALA A 170 -10.32 -17.47 -7.90
CA ALA A 170 -11.00 -18.56 -8.58
C ALA A 170 -12.29 -19.01 -7.86
N ARG A 171 -12.28 -19.04 -6.52
CA ARG A 171 -13.47 -19.36 -5.72
C ARG A 171 -14.55 -18.26 -5.77
N GLN A 172 -14.16 -16.99 -5.92
CA GLN A 172 -15.12 -15.90 -6.04
C GLN A 172 -15.86 -15.93 -7.40
N GLY A 173 -15.20 -16.38 -8.45
CA GLY A 173 -15.75 -16.33 -9.81
C GLY A 173 -15.98 -14.88 -10.30
N PRO A 174 -16.83 -14.70 -11.33
CA PRO A 174 -17.25 -13.38 -11.79
C PRO A 174 -17.97 -12.61 -10.70
N LYS A 175 -17.79 -11.28 -10.67
CA LYS A 175 -18.50 -10.41 -9.74
C LYS A 175 -19.98 -10.34 -10.11
N PRO A 176 -20.93 -10.73 -9.21
CA PRO A 176 -22.34 -10.86 -9.58
C PRO A 176 -23.03 -9.51 -9.77
N GLU A 177 -22.61 -8.47 -9.03
CA GLU A 177 -23.24 -7.15 -9.06
C GLU A 177 -22.19 -6.03 -8.95
N PRO A 178 -22.39 -4.90 -9.66
CA PRO A 178 -21.59 -3.71 -9.49
C PRO A 178 -21.64 -3.17 -8.06
N ASN A 179 -20.51 -2.61 -7.58
CA ASN A 179 -20.49 -1.85 -6.33
C ASN A 179 -19.54 -0.65 -6.44
N GLN A 180 -19.36 0.08 -5.33
CA GLN A 180 -18.51 1.28 -5.31
C GLN A 180 -17.03 0.98 -5.55
N CYS A 181 -16.56 -0.26 -5.36
CA CYS A 181 -15.16 -0.61 -5.59
C CYS A 181 -14.85 -0.71 -7.07
N ASP A 182 -15.68 -1.46 -7.80
CA ASP A 182 -15.55 -1.65 -9.26
C ASP A 182 -16.86 -2.27 -9.80
N PRO A 183 -17.30 -1.89 -11.02
CA PRO A 183 -18.52 -2.45 -11.59
C PRO A 183 -18.40 -3.93 -12.02
N GLU A 184 -17.22 -4.40 -12.39
CA GLU A 184 -17.03 -5.69 -13.06
C GLU A 184 -16.05 -6.62 -12.34
N ALA A 185 -15.01 -6.06 -11.72
CA ALA A 185 -13.92 -6.84 -11.13
C ALA A 185 -13.97 -6.83 -9.60
N TRP A 186 -13.55 -7.92 -8.98
CA TRP A 186 -13.24 -7.97 -7.57
C TRP A 186 -11.97 -7.18 -7.28
N VAL A 187 -12.03 -6.17 -6.44
CA VAL A 187 -10.89 -5.34 -6.08
C VAL A 187 -10.24 -5.84 -4.81
N TYR A 188 -8.93 -6.04 -4.84
CA TYR A 188 -8.10 -6.47 -3.72
C TYR A 188 -7.18 -5.34 -3.29
N ASP A 189 -7.30 -4.88 -2.04
CA ASP A 189 -6.31 -3.99 -1.43
C ASP A 189 -5.09 -4.82 -1.01
N VAL A 190 -3.96 -4.60 -1.69
CA VAL A 190 -2.76 -5.46 -1.58
C VAL A 190 -1.66 -4.83 -0.73
N GLY A 191 -1.79 -3.57 -0.36
CA GLY A 191 -0.75 -2.82 0.33
C GLY A 191 -1.21 -2.14 1.62
N GLU A 192 -2.12 -2.74 2.40
CA GLU A 192 -2.73 -2.12 3.58
C GLU A 192 -1.72 -1.50 4.56
N ASN A 193 -0.55 -2.14 4.74
CA ASN A 193 0.45 -1.74 5.73
C ASN A 193 1.82 -1.39 5.11
N GLY A 194 1.87 -1.11 3.82
CA GLY A 194 3.08 -0.74 3.08
C GLY A 194 2.82 0.42 2.12
N ASP A 195 3.79 0.67 1.28
CA ASP A 195 3.67 1.58 0.14
C ASP A 195 4.31 0.90 -1.08
N CYS A 196 3.51 0.61 -2.10
CA CYS A 196 3.94 -0.19 -3.25
C CYS A 196 5.13 0.42 -4.00
N SER A 197 5.20 1.74 -4.08
CA SER A 197 6.30 2.45 -4.75
C SER A 197 7.61 2.35 -3.96
N VAL A 198 7.53 2.37 -2.63
CA VAL A 198 8.68 2.15 -1.74
C VAL A 198 9.09 0.68 -1.75
N ASP A 199 8.13 -0.25 -1.69
CA ASP A 199 8.39 -1.68 -1.73
C ASP A 199 9.12 -2.10 -3.02
N ALA A 200 8.75 -1.51 -4.16
CA ALA A 200 9.41 -1.73 -5.45
C ALA A 200 10.87 -1.24 -5.51
N LEU A 201 11.28 -0.34 -4.61
CA LEU A 201 12.71 0.01 -4.46
C LEU A 201 13.51 -1.11 -3.78
N ILE A 202 12.85 -1.96 -2.99
CA ILE A 202 13.50 -2.98 -2.17
C ILE A 202 13.59 -4.31 -2.93
N CYS A 203 12.50 -4.76 -3.54
CA CYS A 203 12.43 -6.03 -4.26
C CYS A 203 11.31 -6.04 -5.29
N ASP A 204 11.19 -7.12 -6.04
CA ASP A 204 10.22 -7.24 -7.13
C ASP A 204 8.83 -7.78 -6.69
N ASN A 205 8.53 -7.86 -5.38
CA ASN A 205 7.23 -8.34 -4.90
C ASN A 205 6.05 -7.56 -5.52
N THR A 206 6.17 -6.24 -5.66
CA THR A 206 5.14 -5.41 -6.30
C THR A 206 4.99 -5.76 -7.78
N ALA A 207 6.09 -5.96 -8.50
CA ALA A 207 6.09 -6.36 -9.90
C ALA A 207 5.41 -7.73 -10.09
N ASP A 208 5.75 -8.71 -9.26
CA ASP A 208 5.16 -10.05 -9.31
C ASP A 208 3.64 -10.01 -9.08
N LEU A 209 3.18 -9.17 -8.13
CA LEU A 209 1.75 -8.98 -7.89
C LEU A 209 1.06 -8.32 -9.08
N VAL A 210 1.64 -7.27 -9.68
CA VAL A 210 1.10 -6.63 -10.89
C VAL A 210 1.00 -7.66 -12.03
N HIS A 211 2.05 -8.45 -12.26
CA HIS A 211 2.06 -9.49 -13.28
C HIS A 211 1.03 -10.60 -13.01
N ALA A 212 0.85 -11.01 -11.75
CA ALA A 212 -0.14 -12.00 -11.38
C ALA A 212 -1.57 -11.49 -11.64
N PHE A 213 -1.90 -10.28 -11.17
CA PHE A 213 -3.24 -9.71 -11.37
C PHE A 213 -3.55 -9.48 -12.86
N ARG A 214 -2.55 -9.20 -13.69
CA ARG A 214 -2.72 -9.11 -15.14
C ARG A 214 -3.33 -10.38 -15.76
N GLN A 215 -3.11 -11.55 -15.14
CA GLN A 215 -3.61 -12.84 -15.62
C GLN A 215 -5.04 -13.15 -15.12
N TRP A 216 -5.59 -12.38 -14.18
CA TRP A 216 -6.89 -12.65 -13.56
C TRP A 216 -7.97 -11.68 -14.06
N PRO A 217 -8.79 -12.09 -15.06
CA PRO A 217 -9.75 -11.18 -15.71
C PRO A 217 -10.86 -10.68 -14.78
N THR A 218 -11.17 -11.43 -13.72
CA THR A 218 -12.24 -11.09 -12.76
C THR A 218 -11.75 -10.28 -11.55
N ALA A 219 -10.45 -9.95 -11.48
CA ALA A 219 -9.88 -9.28 -10.32
C ALA A 219 -8.98 -8.10 -10.71
N LYS A 220 -8.84 -7.15 -9.78
CA LYS A 220 -7.90 -6.03 -9.83
C LYS A 220 -7.13 -5.91 -8.52
N ALA A 221 -5.81 -5.68 -8.61
CA ALA A 221 -5.04 -5.19 -7.47
C ALA A 221 -5.33 -3.71 -7.22
N SER A 222 -5.29 -3.28 -5.98
CA SER A 222 -5.39 -1.87 -5.61
C SER A 222 -4.29 -1.54 -4.59
N PHE A 223 -3.45 -0.58 -4.94
CA PHE A 223 -2.35 -0.10 -4.09
C PHE A 223 -2.55 1.38 -3.77
N ALA A 224 -2.13 1.80 -2.60
CA ALA A 224 -2.03 3.21 -2.24
C ALA A 224 -0.56 3.62 -2.16
N THR A 225 -0.24 4.84 -2.57
CA THR A 225 1.12 5.37 -2.47
C THR A 225 1.14 6.87 -2.20
N LYS A 226 2.22 7.32 -1.54
CA LYS A 226 2.63 8.72 -1.39
C LYS A 226 4.01 8.98 -2.03
N PHE A 227 4.52 8.01 -2.76
CA PHE A 227 5.82 8.09 -3.38
C PHE A 227 5.71 7.77 -4.87
N VAL A 228 6.36 8.56 -5.73
CA VAL A 228 6.39 8.32 -7.18
C VAL A 228 7.64 7.49 -7.49
N ASN A 229 7.42 6.29 -8.03
CA ASN A 229 8.47 5.41 -8.50
C ASN A 229 8.26 5.10 -9.99
N PRO A 230 9.02 5.76 -10.89
CA PRO A 230 8.89 5.54 -12.33
C PRO A 230 9.19 4.11 -12.80
N ASP A 231 9.93 3.30 -12.02
CA ASP A 231 10.19 1.90 -12.39
C ASP A 231 8.88 1.09 -12.54
N LEU A 232 7.81 1.50 -11.86
CA LEU A 232 6.50 0.85 -11.98
C LEU A 232 5.85 1.04 -13.36
N LEU A 233 6.24 2.07 -14.11
CA LEU A 233 5.68 2.33 -15.45
C LEU A 233 6.01 1.24 -16.47
N ALA A 234 7.05 0.45 -16.22
CA ALA A 234 7.47 -0.64 -17.10
C ALA A 234 6.68 -1.95 -16.93
N LEU A 235 5.74 -2.04 -15.97
CA LEU A 235 5.12 -3.32 -15.57
C LEU A 235 3.92 -3.75 -16.42
N ASP A 236 3.37 -2.89 -17.29
CA ASP A 236 2.20 -3.16 -18.16
C ASP A 236 1.04 -3.90 -17.44
N PRO A 237 0.31 -3.26 -16.53
CA PRO A 237 -0.72 -3.91 -15.71
C PRO A 237 -2.02 -4.22 -16.48
N ARG A 238 -2.18 -3.73 -17.70
CA ARG A 238 -3.35 -3.95 -18.59
C ARG A 238 -4.70 -3.63 -17.92
N GLY A 239 -4.77 -2.54 -17.16
CA GLY A 239 -5.97 -2.14 -16.41
C GLY A 239 -6.32 -3.05 -15.23
N ARG A 240 -5.46 -4.00 -14.84
CA ARG A 240 -5.71 -4.92 -13.72
C ARG A 240 -5.04 -4.50 -12.42
N THR A 241 -4.39 -3.35 -12.42
CA THR A 241 -3.85 -2.75 -11.21
C THR A 241 -4.29 -1.30 -11.11
N ARG A 242 -4.86 -0.96 -9.95
CA ARG A 242 -5.24 0.39 -9.57
C ARG A 242 -4.16 0.98 -8.67
N ILE A 243 -3.65 2.16 -9.03
CA ILE A 243 -2.82 2.98 -8.16
C ILE A 243 -3.67 4.12 -7.59
N ARG A 244 -3.64 4.30 -6.28
CA ARG A 244 -4.31 5.39 -5.57
C ARG A 244 -3.25 6.33 -5.01
N PHE A 245 -3.05 7.47 -5.68
CA PHE A 245 -2.17 8.51 -5.14
C PHE A 245 -2.86 9.21 -3.99
N SER A 246 -2.25 9.16 -2.80
CA SER A 246 -2.75 9.90 -1.66
C SER A 246 -2.31 11.35 -1.77
N VAL A 247 -3.25 12.28 -1.73
CA VAL A 247 -3.03 13.72 -1.84
C VAL A 247 -3.75 14.46 -0.73
N MET A 248 -3.18 15.58 -0.33
CA MET A 248 -3.71 16.55 0.62
C MET A 248 -3.19 17.93 0.24
N PRO A 249 -3.73 19.02 0.78
CA PRO A 249 -3.21 20.37 0.49
C PRO A 249 -1.69 20.43 0.64
N PRO A 250 -0.95 21.08 -0.28
CA PRO A 250 0.50 21.05 -0.31
C PRO A 250 1.18 21.49 1.00
N ASP A 251 0.62 22.49 1.69
CA ASP A 251 1.15 22.98 2.96
C ASP A 251 1.00 21.96 4.08
N ASP A 252 -0.16 21.30 4.14
CA ASP A 252 -0.39 20.21 5.06
C ASP A 252 0.55 19.03 4.74
N SER A 253 0.74 18.72 3.47
CA SER A 253 1.65 17.66 3.04
C SER A 253 3.10 17.95 3.43
N ARG A 254 3.58 19.19 3.28
CA ARG A 254 4.94 19.58 3.72
C ARG A 254 5.15 19.42 5.22
N LEU A 255 4.10 19.63 6.01
CA LEU A 255 4.14 19.50 7.45
C LEU A 255 4.01 18.03 7.92
N LEU A 256 3.17 17.25 7.27
CA LEU A 256 2.68 15.96 7.77
C LEU A 256 3.22 14.76 7.00
N ASP A 257 3.45 14.89 5.68
CA ASP A 257 3.88 13.80 4.79
C ASP A 257 5.42 13.74 4.72
N VAL A 258 6.07 13.36 5.80
CA VAL A 258 7.54 13.36 5.90
C VAL A 258 8.15 12.27 5.00
N ARG A 259 9.14 12.66 4.16
CA ARG A 259 9.88 11.77 3.23
C ARG A 259 9.03 11.17 2.10
N THR A 260 7.95 11.82 1.74
CA THR A 260 7.12 11.46 0.58
C THR A 260 7.52 12.27 -0.66
N SER A 261 7.03 11.87 -1.83
CA SER A 261 7.07 12.76 -3.02
C SER A 261 6.17 13.98 -2.80
N PRO A 262 6.53 15.16 -3.32
CA PRO A 262 5.66 16.34 -3.32
C PRO A 262 4.29 16.05 -3.93
N VAL A 263 3.24 16.73 -3.48
CA VAL A 263 1.87 16.54 -4.00
C VAL A 263 1.81 16.80 -5.50
N ALA A 264 2.46 17.85 -5.97
CA ALA A 264 2.51 18.18 -7.40
C ALA A 264 3.11 17.05 -8.25
N GLU A 265 4.16 16.38 -7.75
CA GLU A 265 4.76 15.22 -8.41
C GLU A 265 3.80 14.02 -8.45
N ARG A 266 3.10 13.75 -7.34
CA ARG A 266 2.08 12.67 -7.29
C ARG A 266 0.93 12.94 -8.26
N VAL A 267 0.51 14.20 -8.41
CA VAL A 267 -0.54 14.60 -9.37
C VAL A 267 -0.05 14.46 -10.81
N ALA A 268 1.15 14.96 -11.11
CA ALA A 268 1.73 14.88 -12.45
C ALA A 268 1.91 13.42 -12.91
N ALA A 269 2.36 12.54 -12.02
CA ALA A 269 2.56 11.13 -12.33
C ALA A 269 1.28 10.38 -12.73
N ALA A 270 0.09 10.90 -12.42
CA ALA A 270 -1.18 10.23 -12.72
C ALA A 270 -1.38 9.94 -14.21
N ALA A 271 -0.93 10.85 -15.09
CA ALA A 271 -1.03 10.67 -16.53
C ALA A 271 -0.09 9.56 -17.03
N ASP A 272 1.15 9.54 -16.56
CA ASP A 272 2.16 8.56 -16.96
C ASP A 272 1.74 7.15 -16.51
N PHE A 273 1.20 7.02 -15.29
CA PHE A 273 0.69 5.75 -14.79
C PHE A 273 -0.53 5.25 -15.58
N LEU A 274 -1.44 6.15 -15.96
CA LEU A 274 -2.56 5.77 -16.83
C LEU A 274 -2.07 5.28 -18.20
N ASP A 275 -1.13 6.01 -18.80
CA ASP A 275 -0.57 5.68 -20.11
C ASP A 275 0.24 4.36 -20.05
N ALA A 276 0.81 4.02 -18.90
CA ALA A 276 1.44 2.72 -18.64
C ALA A 276 0.43 1.57 -18.38
N GLY A 277 -0.88 1.84 -18.45
CA GLY A 277 -1.94 0.84 -18.35
C GLY A 277 -2.50 0.61 -16.93
N TYR A 278 -2.16 1.47 -15.95
CA TYR A 278 -2.80 1.45 -14.64
C TYR A 278 -4.17 2.12 -14.66
N GLU A 279 -5.05 1.70 -13.77
CA GLU A 279 -6.18 2.52 -13.35
C GLU A 279 -5.70 3.47 -12.24
N VAL A 280 -5.97 4.78 -12.36
CA VAL A 280 -5.45 5.79 -11.42
C VAL A 280 -6.58 6.45 -10.66
N HIS A 281 -6.53 6.38 -9.33
CA HIS A 281 -7.46 7.04 -8.42
C HIS A 281 -6.71 7.92 -7.42
N PHE A 282 -7.45 8.67 -6.62
CA PHE A 282 -6.90 9.52 -5.57
C PHE A 282 -7.47 9.16 -4.19
N ASN A 283 -6.60 9.16 -3.17
CA ASN A 283 -7.04 9.22 -1.79
C ASN A 283 -6.92 10.68 -1.33
N LEU A 284 -8.02 11.34 -1.08
CA LEU A 284 -8.05 12.64 -0.40
C LEU A 284 -7.78 12.38 1.09
N SER A 285 -6.50 12.33 1.49
CA SER A 285 -6.10 11.67 2.74
C SER A 285 -4.75 12.16 3.32
N PRO A 286 -4.75 12.42 4.62
CA PRO A 286 -5.90 12.60 5.50
C PRO A 286 -6.55 13.97 5.34
N VAL A 287 -7.85 14.03 5.58
CA VAL A 287 -8.54 15.32 5.74
C VAL A 287 -8.30 15.80 7.17
N VAL A 288 -7.59 16.94 7.29
CA VAL A 288 -7.26 17.57 8.56
C VAL A 288 -8.09 18.84 8.72
N VAL A 289 -8.98 18.85 9.71
CA VAL A 289 -9.86 19.99 10.01
C VAL A 289 -9.10 21.01 10.87
N ARG A 290 -8.75 22.15 10.26
CA ARG A 290 -8.05 23.28 10.88
C ARG A 290 -8.55 24.60 10.27
N PRO A 291 -8.24 25.77 10.84
CA PRO A 291 -8.58 27.04 10.18
C PRO A 291 -8.04 27.08 8.73
N GLY A 292 -8.90 27.49 7.78
CA GLY A 292 -8.53 27.60 6.35
C GLY A 292 -8.41 26.26 5.60
N TRP A 293 -8.86 25.13 6.16
CA TRP A 293 -8.75 23.83 5.49
C TRP A 293 -9.61 23.73 4.24
N GLU A 294 -10.76 24.38 4.19
CA GLU A 294 -11.67 24.34 3.05
C GLU A 294 -11.05 25.05 1.82
N GLU A 295 -10.48 26.22 2.03
CA GLU A 295 -9.78 26.99 1.00
C GLU A 295 -8.57 26.21 0.46
N ALA A 296 -7.80 25.60 1.34
CA ALA A 296 -6.64 24.79 0.96
C ALA A 296 -7.06 23.56 0.11
N TRP A 297 -8.16 22.89 0.45
CA TRP A 297 -8.72 21.81 -0.38
C TRP A 297 -9.29 22.33 -1.71
N ALA A 298 -9.97 23.49 -1.71
CA ALA A 298 -10.46 24.11 -2.96
C ALA A 298 -9.31 24.42 -3.93
N GLU A 299 -8.18 24.90 -3.42
CA GLU A 299 -6.97 25.15 -4.23
C GLU A 299 -6.41 23.85 -4.80
N LEU A 300 -6.29 22.79 -3.98
CA LEU A 300 -5.84 21.50 -4.47
C LEU A 300 -6.78 20.94 -5.55
N LEU A 301 -8.09 21.01 -5.35
CA LEU A 301 -9.07 20.48 -6.30
C LEU A 301 -9.03 21.25 -7.63
N ARG A 302 -8.88 22.59 -7.61
CA ARG A 302 -8.66 23.41 -8.82
C ARG A 302 -7.35 22.99 -9.51
N HIS A 303 -6.27 22.80 -8.74
CA HIS A 303 -5.01 22.34 -9.31
C HIS A 303 -5.14 20.96 -9.99
N LEU A 304 -5.89 20.02 -9.38
CA LEU A 304 -6.20 18.74 -10.02
C LEU A 304 -6.96 18.93 -11.34
N ASP A 305 -7.94 19.84 -11.36
CA ASP A 305 -8.70 20.15 -12.58
C ASP A 305 -7.83 20.78 -13.66
N ASP A 306 -6.97 21.70 -13.30
CA ASP A 306 -6.09 22.40 -14.27
C ASP A 306 -5.03 21.47 -14.87
N VAL A 307 -4.43 20.58 -14.07
CA VAL A 307 -3.24 19.81 -14.46
C VAL A 307 -3.58 18.46 -15.10
N LEU A 308 -4.65 17.81 -14.63
CA LEU A 308 -4.96 16.46 -15.09
C LEU A 308 -5.62 16.47 -16.49
N PRO A 309 -5.10 15.66 -17.43
CA PRO A 309 -5.71 15.56 -18.75
C PRO A 309 -7.05 14.81 -18.69
N ASP A 310 -7.93 15.06 -19.65
CA ASP A 310 -9.29 14.49 -19.72
C ASP A 310 -9.30 12.97 -19.64
N ARG A 311 -8.29 12.28 -20.19
CA ARG A 311 -8.21 10.82 -20.11
C ARG A 311 -8.07 10.31 -18.67
N VAL A 312 -7.37 11.05 -17.81
CA VAL A 312 -7.28 10.73 -16.37
C VAL A 312 -8.61 11.07 -15.69
N LYS A 313 -9.17 12.24 -15.95
CA LYS A 313 -10.43 12.72 -15.37
C LYS A 313 -11.59 11.75 -15.62
N ARG A 314 -11.67 11.17 -16.83
CA ARG A 314 -12.76 10.23 -17.20
C ARG A 314 -12.82 8.97 -16.36
N GLN A 315 -11.70 8.47 -15.86
CA GLN A 315 -11.67 7.20 -15.11
C GLN A 315 -11.37 7.38 -13.62
N ALA A 316 -10.80 8.52 -13.23
CA ALA A 316 -10.40 8.75 -11.85
C ALA A 316 -11.59 8.79 -10.88
N ALA A 317 -11.37 8.27 -9.70
CA ALA A 317 -12.27 8.39 -8.58
C ALA A 317 -11.49 8.70 -7.30
N ALA A 318 -12.18 9.16 -6.27
CA ALA A 318 -11.58 9.51 -5.00
C ALA A 318 -12.17 8.75 -3.82
N GLU A 319 -11.36 8.59 -2.80
CA GLU A 319 -11.74 8.20 -1.46
C GLU A 319 -11.41 9.34 -0.50
N VAL A 320 -12.35 9.70 0.38
CA VAL A 320 -12.17 10.71 1.40
C VAL A 320 -11.87 10.02 2.71
N ILE A 321 -10.68 10.27 3.26
CA ILE A 321 -10.22 9.63 4.49
C ILE A 321 -9.92 10.71 5.52
N THR A 322 -10.76 10.79 6.57
CA THR A 322 -10.54 11.75 7.66
C THR A 322 -9.41 11.29 8.57
N LEU A 323 -8.78 12.27 9.22
CA LEU A 323 -7.68 12.00 10.14
C LEU A 323 -8.08 11.00 11.23
N THR A 324 -7.21 10.00 11.41
CA THR A 324 -7.20 9.11 12.58
C THR A 324 -5.82 9.18 13.21
N HIS A 325 -5.75 9.42 14.50
CA HIS A 325 -4.53 9.54 15.27
C HIS A 325 -4.57 8.63 16.50
N ASN A 326 -3.54 8.58 17.31
CA ASN A 326 -3.55 7.90 18.58
C ASN A 326 -2.65 8.61 19.61
N ARG A 327 -2.88 8.34 20.90
CA ARG A 327 -2.19 9.02 22.00
C ARG A 327 -0.69 8.73 22.01
N GLU A 328 -0.30 7.48 21.80
CA GLU A 328 1.11 7.10 21.84
C GLU A 328 1.91 7.77 20.71
N LEU A 329 1.33 7.85 19.49
CA LEU A 329 1.95 8.58 18.39
C LEU A 329 2.04 10.08 18.69
N HIS A 330 1.02 10.66 19.33
CA HIS A 330 1.06 12.04 19.78
C HIS A 330 2.26 12.28 20.73
N GLU A 331 2.43 11.44 21.74
CA GLU A 331 3.54 11.54 22.69
C GLU A 331 4.92 11.45 21.99
N VAL A 332 5.07 10.56 21.02
CA VAL A 332 6.29 10.45 20.21
C VAL A 332 6.49 11.70 19.34
N ASN A 333 5.44 12.18 18.71
CA ASN A 333 5.51 13.35 17.82
C ASN A 333 5.81 14.66 18.55
N LEU A 334 5.48 14.79 19.83
CA LEU A 334 5.92 15.96 20.62
C LEU A 334 7.44 16.13 20.61
N GLY A 335 8.20 15.04 20.50
CA GLY A 335 9.65 15.10 20.31
C GLY A 335 10.11 15.22 18.86
N TRP A 336 9.38 14.64 17.91
CA TRP A 336 9.82 14.52 16.51
C TRP A 336 9.15 15.49 15.54
N HIS A 337 7.86 15.73 15.73
CA HIS A 337 7.03 16.55 14.83
C HIS A 337 6.12 17.50 15.65
N PRO A 338 6.67 18.32 16.58
CA PRO A 338 5.85 19.13 17.47
C PRO A 338 4.90 20.06 16.68
N ARG A 339 5.35 20.64 15.58
CA ARG A 339 4.52 21.48 14.72
C ARG A 339 3.38 20.71 14.03
N ALA A 340 3.58 19.42 13.71
CA ALA A 340 2.53 18.58 13.17
C ALA A 340 1.43 18.32 14.20
N GLU A 341 1.80 18.17 15.47
CA GLU A 341 0.84 17.92 16.54
C GLU A 341 -0.10 19.11 16.81
N GLU A 342 0.29 20.33 16.49
CA GLU A 342 -0.59 21.50 16.56
C GLU A 342 -1.85 21.35 15.68
N VAL A 343 -1.77 20.58 14.60
CA VAL A 343 -2.89 20.33 13.68
C VAL A 343 -3.46 18.91 13.78
N LEU A 344 -2.65 17.94 14.23
CA LEU A 344 -3.08 16.54 14.34
C LEU A 344 -3.81 16.26 15.65
N TRP A 345 -3.38 16.87 16.75
CA TRP A 345 -3.93 16.65 18.08
C TRP A 345 -4.87 17.80 18.48
N ARG A 346 -6.15 17.59 18.28
CA ARG A 346 -7.22 18.57 18.50
C ARG A 346 -8.32 17.97 19.36
N PRO A 347 -8.10 17.81 20.70
CA PRO A 347 -9.05 17.15 21.60
C PRO A 347 -10.48 17.74 21.56
N GLU A 348 -10.59 19.04 21.29
CA GLU A 348 -11.86 19.75 21.15
C GLU A 348 -12.72 19.29 19.95
N LEU A 349 -12.07 18.74 18.92
CA LEU A 349 -12.72 18.21 17.72
C LEU A 349 -12.79 16.68 17.70
N GLN A 350 -12.04 16.04 18.60
CA GLN A 350 -11.76 14.60 18.54
C GLN A 350 -12.42 13.84 19.69
N GLN A 351 -12.50 12.53 19.52
CA GLN A 351 -12.92 11.57 20.54
C GLN A 351 -12.14 10.28 20.43
N ALA A 352 -11.93 9.62 21.57
CA ALA A 352 -11.33 8.28 21.60
C ALA A 352 -12.29 7.25 21.03
N LYS A 353 -11.79 6.32 20.24
CA LYS A 353 -12.53 5.16 19.75
C LYS A 353 -11.65 3.92 19.72
N ARG A 354 -12.13 2.80 20.27
CA ARG A 354 -11.47 1.51 20.07
C ARG A 354 -11.64 1.05 18.63
N SER A 355 -10.52 0.63 18.02
CA SER A 355 -10.56 -0.08 16.74
C SER A 355 -11.02 -1.52 16.94
N GLU A 356 -11.37 -2.19 15.86
CA GLU A 356 -11.70 -3.63 15.85
C GLU A 356 -10.58 -4.49 16.48
N ASN A 357 -9.34 -4.05 16.42
CA ASN A 357 -8.17 -4.73 17.01
C ASN A 357 -7.92 -4.31 18.47
N GLY A 358 -8.84 -3.59 19.11
CA GLY A 358 -8.72 -3.14 20.51
C GLY A 358 -7.82 -1.91 20.74
N ALA A 359 -7.11 -1.38 19.74
CA ALA A 359 -6.28 -0.19 19.89
C ALA A 359 -7.13 1.07 20.10
N LEU A 360 -6.67 1.95 21.00
CA LEU A 360 -7.28 3.26 21.21
C LEU A 360 -6.82 4.22 20.12
N ASN A 361 -7.75 4.60 19.25
CA ASN A 361 -7.55 5.65 18.27
C ASN A 361 -8.23 6.93 18.72
N VAL A 362 -7.73 8.06 18.22
CA VAL A 362 -8.34 9.37 18.34
C VAL A 362 -8.79 9.80 16.94
N ARG A 363 -10.05 10.15 16.78
CA ARG A 363 -10.63 10.58 15.53
C ARG A 363 -11.66 11.68 15.74
N TYR A 364 -12.03 12.38 14.71
CA TYR A 364 -13.06 13.40 14.81
C TYR A 364 -14.37 12.85 15.38
N ARG A 365 -15.03 13.67 16.20
CA ARG A 365 -16.41 13.40 16.64
C ARG A 365 -17.32 13.24 15.42
N ASN A 366 -18.37 12.44 15.54
CA ASN A 366 -19.21 12.11 14.38
C ASN A 366 -19.77 13.34 13.67
N SER A 367 -20.20 14.38 14.42
CA SER A 367 -20.70 15.63 13.83
C SER A 367 -19.63 16.40 13.05
N VAL A 368 -18.42 16.51 13.60
CA VAL A 368 -17.28 17.16 12.94
C VAL A 368 -16.91 16.41 11.66
N LYS A 369 -16.80 15.09 11.75
CA LYS A 369 -16.51 14.23 10.61
C LYS A 369 -17.57 14.36 9.52
N ALA A 370 -18.86 14.24 9.87
CA ALA A 370 -19.96 14.34 8.91
C ALA A 370 -19.95 15.70 8.20
N GLY A 371 -19.82 16.79 8.95
CA GLY A 371 -19.71 18.13 8.37
C GLY A 371 -18.48 18.32 7.48
N ALA A 372 -17.32 17.76 7.86
CA ALA A 372 -16.12 17.84 7.04
C ALA A 372 -16.29 17.06 5.71
N VAL A 373 -16.86 15.86 5.76
CA VAL A 373 -17.12 15.04 4.56
C VAL A 373 -18.13 15.75 3.64
N GLU A 374 -19.20 16.32 4.19
CA GLU A 374 -20.19 17.07 3.42
C GLU A 374 -19.57 18.27 2.71
N ARG A 375 -18.82 19.10 3.44
CA ARG A 375 -18.13 20.25 2.88
C ARG A 375 -17.11 19.86 1.81
N LEU A 376 -16.30 18.82 2.05
CA LEU A 376 -15.36 18.37 1.04
C LEU A 376 -16.05 17.83 -0.22
N ARG A 377 -17.17 17.13 -0.09
CA ARG A 377 -17.99 16.72 -1.24
C ARG A 377 -18.52 17.92 -2.02
N ALA A 378 -18.96 18.99 -1.33
CA ALA A 378 -19.38 20.21 -1.97
C ALA A 378 -18.22 20.92 -2.73
N LEU A 379 -17.02 20.93 -2.15
CA LEU A 379 -15.81 21.45 -2.80
C LEU A 379 -15.45 20.63 -4.04
N VAL A 380 -15.51 19.29 -3.96
CA VAL A 380 -15.28 18.41 -5.13
C VAL A 380 -16.30 18.72 -6.24
N ALA A 381 -17.60 18.84 -5.90
CA ALA A 381 -18.62 19.16 -6.88
C ALA A 381 -18.42 20.55 -7.53
N ALA A 382 -17.89 21.53 -6.78
CA ALA A 382 -17.66 22.88 -7.27
C ALA A 382 -16.38 23.02 -8.13
N HIS A 383 -15.29 22.31 -7.78
CA HIS A 383 -13.96 22.54 -8.34
C HIS A 383 -13.38 21.38 -9.15
N ALA A 384 -13.91 20.15 -8.96
CA ALA A 384 -13.50 18.95 -9.70
C ALA A 384 -14.72 18.02 -9.92
N PRO A 385 -15.78 18.47 -10.64
CA PRO A 385 -17.06 17.74 -10.74
C PRO A 385 -16.93 16.36 -11.42
N TRP A 386 -15.88 16.13 -12.18
CA TRP A 386 -15.52 14.84 -12.79
C TRP A 386 -15.03 13.81 -11.75
N LEU A 387 -14.55 14.26 -10.58
CA LEU A 387 -13.94 13.38 -9.57
C LEU A 387 -15.02 12.70 -8.71
N ARG A 388 -15.37 11.48 -9.07
CA ARG A 388 -16.37 10.69 -8.35
C ARG A 388 -15.85 10.24 -6.99
N VAL A 389 -16.47 10.71 -5.90
CA VAL A 389 -16.18 10.25 -4.54
C VAL A 389 -16.86 8.91 -4.29
N ARG A 390 -16.11 7.81 -4.31
CA ARG A 390 -16.62 6.44 -4.11
C ARG A 390 -16.92 6.13 -2.66
N TYR A 391 -16.12 6.66 -1.76
CA TYR A 391 -16.16 6.32 -0.35
C TYR A 391 -15.68 7.50 0.50
N ALA A 392 -16.26 7.66 1.71
CA ALA A 392 -15.84 8.67 2.68
C ALA A 392 -15.95 8.12 4.10
N PHE A 393 -14.89 8.22 4.92
CA PHE A 393 -14.91 7.74 6.29
C PHE A 393 -14.01 8.52 7.26
#